data_bb188f64ce8d586cae370397bf6b4077
#
_entry.id   bb188f64ce8d586cae370397bf6b4077
#
_cell.length_a   1.000
_cell.length_b   1.000
_cell.length_c   1.000
_cell.angle_alpha   90.00
_cell.angle_beta   90.00
_cell.angle_gamma   90.00
#
_symmetry.space_group_name_H-M   'P 1'
#
loop_
_entity.id
_entity.type
_entity.pdbx_description
1 polymer ?
#
loop_
_entity_poly.entity_id
_entity_poly.type
_entity_poly.pdbx_seq_one_letter_code
_entity_poly.pdbx_strand_id
1 'polypeptide(L)'
;MKKKPLLSIRTIVAIGIGSAVFLVLGRFAAIPTGIPNTEIQTAYAFLALMSVLYGPLTGASIGFIGHSLKDITAYGSPWFSWIIASSVVGLVISFSANSLHLEDGYFGKRQLIRFNIYQIIANLLAWVVVAPTLDIWIYAEPSDKVYIQGMFSSVSNMITIGLLGSILLANYAKTKIKTGSLKLEYGDDDSSAHPLHTNHCSN
;
A
#
# COMPACT_ATOMS: atom_id res chain seq x y z
N MET A 1 26.84 9.82 7.47
CA MET A 1 25.42 9.46 7.33
C MET A 1 25.17 8.17 8.09
N LYS A 2 24.42 8.19 9.22
CA LYS A 2 24.01 6.96 9.94
C LYS A 2 22.97 6.24 9.09
N LYS A 3 23.27 5.05 8.58
CA LYS A 3 22.29 4.18 7.91
C LYS A 3 21.16 3.92 8.90
N LYS A 4 19.92 4.30 8.58
CA LYS A 4 18.76 3.91 9.37
C LYS A 4 18.69 2.38 9.37
N PRO A 5 18.46 1.72 10.51
CA PRO A 5 18.33 0.27 10.54
C PRO A 5 17.16 -0.16 9.65
N LEU A 6 17.35 -1.20 8.83
CA LEU A 6 16.32 -1.76 7.95
C LEU A 6 15.10 -2.26 8.75
N LEU A 7 15.33 -2.73 9.97
CA LEU A 7 14.32 -3.19 10.91
C LEU A 7 14.23 -2.20 12.08
N SER A 8 13.38 -1.20 11.95
CA SER A 8 12.96 -0.36 13.06
C SER A 8 11.78 -1.01 13.79
N ILE A 9 11.56 -0.65 15.08
CA ILE A 9 10.37 -1.07 15.84
C ILE A 9 9.09 -0.74 15.05
N ARG A 10 9.03 0.44 14.43
CA ARG A 10 7.92 0.86 13.57
C ARG A 10 7.70 -0.10 12.39
N THR A 11 8.76 -0.58 11.76
CA THR A 11 8.69 -1.53 10.64
C THR A 11 8.14 -2.88 11.10
N ILE A 12 8.64 -3.40 12.24
CA ILE A 12 8.21 -4.69 12.80
C ILE A 12 6.72 -4.64 13.18
N VAL A 13 6.29 -3.60 13.87
CA VAL A 13 4.89 -3.40 14.26
C VAL A 13 3.99 -3.27 13.02
N ALA A 14 4.43 -2.52 12.01
CA ALA A 14 3.69 -2.38 10.76
C ALA A 14 3.55 -3.71 10.01
N ILE A 15 4.58 -4.56 9.99
CA ILE A 15 4.53 -5.90 9.41
C ILE A 15 3.53 -6.78 10.17
N GLY A 16 3.61 -6.81 11.51
CA GLY A 16 2.72 -7.64 12.33
C GLY A 16 1.25 -7.27 12.18
N ILE A 17 0.92 -5.99 12.39
CA ILE A 17 -0.45 -5.47 12.24
C ILE A 17 -0.92 -5.61 10.79
N GLY A 18 -0.05 -5.24 9.83
CA GLY A 18 -0.37 -5.32 8.41
C GLY A 18 -0.69 -6.74 7.95
N SER A 19 0.07 -7.74 8.40
CA SER A 19 -0.19 -9.15 8.08
C SER A 19 -1.48 -9.67 8.71
N ALA A 20 -1.80 -9.25 9.94
CA ALA A 20 -3.05 -9.61 10.60
C ALA A 20 -4.26 -9.01 9.88
N VAL A 21 -4.20 -7.73 9.47
CA VAL A 21 -5.28 -7.09 8.71
C VAL A 21 -5.40 -7.72 7.31
N PHE A 22 -4.28 -8.03 6.65
CA PHE A 22 -4.30 -8.73 5.37
C PHE A 22 -5.01 -10.09 5.48
N LEU A 23 -4.69 -10.88 6.52
CA LEU A 23 -5.37 -12.14 6.80
C LEU A 23 -6.89 -11.94 6.96
N VAL A 24 -7.30 -11.00 7.81
CA VAL A 24 -8.72 -10.75 8.08
C VAL A 24 -9.47 -10.32 6.81
N LEU A 25 -8.94 -9.37 6.06
CA LEU A 25 -9.53 -8.92 4.81
C LEU A 25 -9.55 -10.03 3.75
N GLY A 26 -8.46 -10.78 3.63
CA GLY A 26 -8.35 -11.89 2.68
C GLY A 26 -9.25 -13.06 3.01
N ARG A 27 -9.63 -13.24 4.27
CA ARG A 27 -10.47 -14.35 4.73
C ARG A 27 -11.95 -14.00 4.75
N PHE A 28 -12.31 -12.77 5.13
CA PHE A 28 -13.69 -12.39 5.42
C PHE A 28 -14.24 -11.32 4.46
N ALA A 29 -13.40 -10.60 3.73
CA ALA A 29 -13.80 -9.59 2.76
C ALA A 29 -13.41 -9.94 1.31
N ALA A 30 -13.04 -11.19 1.06
CA ALA A 30 -12.84 -11.72 -0.28
C ALA A 30 -14.19 -12.07 -0.92
N ILE A 31 -14.32 -11.82 -2.23
CA ILE A 31 -15.52 -12.14 -2.99
C ILE A 31 -15.26 -13.40 -3.83
N PRO A 32 -15.98 -14.51 -3.60
CA PRO A 32 -15.82 -15.73 -4.38
C PRO A 32 -16.12 -15.50 -5.86
N THR A 33 -15.38 -16.19 -6.72
CA THR A 33 -15.62 -16.20 -8.17
C THR A 33 -16.05 -17.60 -8.61
N GLY A 34 -16.43 -17.75 -9.87
CA GLY A 34 -16.69 -19.08 -10.43
C GLY A 34 -15.43 -19.87 -10.80
N ILE A 35 -14.24 -19.29 -10.60
CA ILE A 35 -12.95 -19.92 -10.93
C ILE A 35 -12.40 -20.60 -9.66
N PRO A 36 -12.04 -21.88 -9.70
CA PRO A 36 -11.49 -22.60 -8.55
C PRO A 36 -10.27 -21.89 -7.96
N ASN A 37 -10.21 -21.78 -6.63
CA ASN A 37 -9.13 -21.17 -5.87
C ASN A 37 -8.83 -19.70 -6.26
N THR A 38 -9.81 -18.98 -6.82
CA THR A 38 -9.65 -17.60 -7.27
C THR A 38 -10.75 -16.72 -6.70
N GLU A 39 -10.37 -15.64 -6.04
CA GLU A 39 -11.26 -14.71 -5.34
C GLU A 39 -10.88 -13.25 -5.70
N ILE A 40 -11.85 -12.34 -5.67
CA ILE A 40 -11.56 -10.90 -5.72
C ILE A 40 -11.15 -10.47 -4.32
N GLN A 41 -9.91 -10.01 -4.17
CA GLN A 41 -9.29 -9.77 -2.89
C GLN A 41 -9.22 -8.27 -2.54
N THR A 42 -9.89 -7.85 -1.47
CA THR A 42 -9.80 -6.48 -0.95
C THR A 42 -8.51 -6.24 -0.17
N ALA A 43 -7.89 -7.30 0.33
CA ALA A 43 -6.66 -7.26 1.12
C ALA A 43 -5.48 -6.57 0.38
N TYR A 44 -5.45 -6.68 -0.96
CA TYR A 44 -4.37 -6.05 -1.75
C TYR A 44 -4.46 -4.52 -1.81
N ALA A 45 -5.65 -3.93 -1.67
CA ALA A 45 -5.79 -2.49 -1.53
C ALA A 45 -5.15 -1.98 -0.24
N PHE A 46 -5.31 -2.73 0.85
CA PHE A 46 -4.65 -2.45 2.13
C PHE A 46 -3.14 -2.72 2.06
N LEU A 47 -2.72 -3.82 1.42
CA LEU A 47 -1.30 -4.10 1.16
C LEU A 47 -0.64 -2.93 0.42
N ALA A 48 -1.29 -2.39 -0.61
CA ALA A 48 -0.80 -1.26 -1.36
C ALA A 48 -0.60 -0.01 -0.49
N LEU A 49 -1.57 0.31 0.38
CA LEU A 49 -1.45 1.40 1.36
C LEU A 49 -0.22 1.19 2.25
N MET A 50 -0.09 0.02 2.88
CA MET A 50 1.03 -0.28 3.79
C MET A 50 2.38 -0.26 3.08
N SER A 51 2.43 -0.72 1.84
CA SER A 51 3.64 -0.70 1.00
C SER A 51 4.11 0.72 0.71
N VAL A 52 3.20 1.62 0.37
CA VAL A 52 3.51 3.03 0.12
C VAL A 52 3.96 3.74 1.40
N LEU A 53 3.33 3.46 2.54
CA LEU A 53 3.60 4.15 3.81
C LEU A 53 4.88 3.68 4.50
N TYR A 54 5.19 2.40 4.43
CA TYR A 54 6.27 1.78 5.21
C TYR A 54 7.41 1.21 4.37
N GLY A 55 7.27 1.24 3.05
CA GLY A 55 8.34 0.89 2.11
C GLY A 55 8.42 -0.60 1.74
N PRO A 56 9.45 -0.95 0.94
CA PRO A 56 9.52 -2.22 0.22
C PRO A 56 9.60 -3.45 1.13
N LEU A 57 10.40 -3.39 2.19
CA LEU A 57 10.53 -4.50 3.12
C LEU A 57 9.19 -4.80 3.81
N THR A 58 8.48 -3.76 4.24
CA THR A 58 7.18 -3.90 4.91
C THR A 58 6.14 -4.47 3.93
N GLY A 59 6.04 -3.91 2.72
CA GLY A 59 5.10 -4.38 1.71
C GLY A 59 5.33 -5.84 1.33
N ALA A 60 6.57 -6.22 1.05
CA ALA A 60 6.92 -7.60 0.73
C ALA A 60 6.62 -8.56 1.89
N SER A 61 6.99 -8.19 3.13
CA SER A 61 6.76 -9.02 4.31
C SER A 61 5.27 -9.20 4.61
N ILE A 62 4.45 -8.14 4.51
CA ILE A 62 2.99 -8.24 4.70
C ILE A 62 2.39 -9.16 3.64
N GLY A 63 2.77 -9.01 2.36
CA GLY A 63 2.31 -9.87 1.28
C GLY A 63 2.66 -11.33 1.54
N PHE A 64 3.89 -11.61 1.98
CA PHE A 64 4.34 -12.97 2.29
C PHE A 64 3.63 -13.55 3.50
N ILE A 65 3.74 -12.90 4.66
CA ILE A 65 3.22 -13.42 5.93
C ILE A 65 1.68 -13.43 5.91
N GLY A 66 1.06 -12.34 5.49
CA GLY A 66 -0.40 -12.22 5.47
C GLY A 66 -1.06 -13.24 4.54
N HIS A 67 -0.50 -13.45 3.34
CA HIS A 67 -1.01 -14.47 2.42
C HIS A 67 -0.74 -15.89 2.93
N SER A 68 0.43 -16.16 3.50
CA SER A 68 0.71 -17.45 4.13
C SER A 68 -0.30 -17.80 5.22
N LEU A 69 -0.59 -16.85 6.10
CA LEU A 69 -1.59 -17.02 7.16
C LEU A 69 -3.01 -17.22 6.59
N LYS A 70 -3.35 -16.48 5.53
CA LYS A 70 -4.63 -16.64 4.82
C LYS A 70 -4.76 -18.05 4.26
N ASP A 71 -3.75 -18.54 3.57
CA ASP A 71 -3.77 -19.89 2.97
C ASP A 71 -3.84 -21.00 4.01
N ILE A 72 -3.01 -20.92 5.07
CA ILE A 72 -3.03 -21.89 6.16
C ILE A 72 -4.41 -21.95 6.82
N THR A 73 -5.05 -20.80 7.05
CA THR A 73 -6.36 -20.75 7.68
C THR A 73 -7.53 -21.09 6.76
N ALA A 74 -7.37 -20.91 5.45
CA ALA A 74 -8.40 -21.20 4.45
C ALA A 74 -8.33 -22.63 3.91
N TYR A 75 -7.11 -23.12 3.64
CA TYR A 75 -6.86 -24.36 2.90
C TYR A 75 -6.03 -25.38 3.69
N GLY A 76 -5.54 -25.03 4.89
CA GLY A 76 -4.71 -25.89 5.73
C GLY A 76 -3.24 -25.93 5.35
N SER A 77 -2.83 -25.41 4.20
CA SER A 77 -1.45 -25.39 3.72
C SER A 77 -1.15 -24.14 2.89
N PRO A 78 0.09 -23.59 2.95
CA PRO A 78 0.49 -22.44 2.17
C PRO A 78 0.82 -22.84 0.72
N TRP A 79 0.45 -22.00 -0.25
CA TRP A 79 0.77 -22.17 -1.67
C TRP A 79 1.82 -21.15 -2.09
N PHE A 80 3.09 -21.53 -2.03
CA PHE A 80 4.23 -20.59 -2.06
C PHE A 80 4.33 -19.76 -3.34
N SER A 81 3.94 -20.26 -4.50
CA SER A 81 3.95 -19.51 -5.76
C SER A 81 3.12 -18.23 -5.67
N TRP A 82 1.91 -18.32 -5.16
CA TRP A 82 0.99 -17.19 -4.99
C TRP A 82 1.38 -16.30 -3.82
N ILE A 83 1.95 -16.87 -2.76
CA ILE A 83 2.50 -16.12 -1.62
C ILE A 83 3.68 -15.24 -2.05
N ILE A 84 4.61 -15.79 -2.86
CA ILE A 84 5.73 -15.03 -3.41
C ILE A 84 5.22 -13.93 -4.34
N ALA A 85 4.24 -14.21 -5.18
CA ALA A 85 3.61 -13.21 -6.03
C ALA A 85 3.00 -12.07 -5.22
N SER A 86 2.35 -12.35 -4.08
CA SER A 86 1.84 -11.32 -3.17
C SER A 86 2.96 -10.44 -2.58
N SER A 87 4.11 -11.04 -2.27
CA SER A 87 5.30 -10.28 -1.84
C SER A 87 5.80 -9.34 -2.93
N VAL A 88 5.79 -9.80 -4.19
CA VAL A 88 6.17 -8.99 -5.35
C VAL A 88 5.21 -7.81 -5.55
N VAL A 89 3.89 -8.00 -5.37
CA VAL A 89 2.91 -6.91 -5.41
C VAL A 89 3.29 -5.83 -4.39
N GLY A 90 3.50 -6.21 -3.12
CA GLY A 90 3.86 -5.26 -2.06
C GLY A 90 5.19 -4.55 -2.31
N LEU A 91 6.20 -5.32 -2.77
CA LEU A 91 7.51 -4.79 -3.11
C LEU A 91 7.43 -3.72 -4.21
N VAL A 92 6.81 -4.05 -5.34
CA VAL A 92 6.80 -3.18 -6.53
C VAL A 92 5.95 -1.92 -6.29
N ILE A 93 4.78 -2.06 -5.65
CA ILE A 93 3.94 -0.89 -5.32
C ILE A 93 4.68 0.10 -4.41
N SER A 94 5.52 -0.38 -3.49
CA SER A 94 6.26 0.48 -2.58
C SER A 94 7.17 1.50 -3.28
N PHE A 95 7.68 1.19 -4.48
CA PHE A 95 8.50 2.12 -5.24
C PHE A 95 7.74 3.36 -5.71
N SER A 96 6.41 3.32 -5.72
CA SER A 96 5.60 4.51 -6.01
C SER A 96 5.71 5.59 -4.92
N ALA A 97 6.05 5.23 -3.68
CA ALA A 97 6.06 6.11 -2.51
C ALA A 97 6.84 7.41 -2.75
N ASN A 98 8.05 7.31 -3.32
CA ASN A 98 8.91 8.46 -3.60
C ASN A 98 8.31 9.46 -4.61
N SER A 99 7.36 9.01 -5.43
CA SER A 99 6.72 9.86 -6.45
C SER A 99 5.37 10.41 -6.01
N LEU A 100 4.82 9.91 -4.90
CA LEU A 100 3.49 10.29 -4.41
C LEU A 100 3.53 11.47 -3.44
N HIS A 101 4.64 11.66 -2.68
CA HIS A 101 4.81 12.74 -1.73
C HIS A 101 3.60 12.93 -0.79
N LEU A 102 3.10 11.83 -0.21
CA LEU A 102 1.87 11.83 0.62
C LEU A 102 2.00 12.68 1.89
N GLU A 103 3.24 12.92 2.35
CA GLU A 103 3.51 13.76 3.52
C GLU A 103 3.12 15.23 3.30
N ASP A 104 3.00 15.68 2.04
CA ASP A 104 2.57 17.04 1.68
C ASP A 104 1.06 17.26 1.87
N GLY A 105 0.32 16.23 2.32
CA GLY A 105 -1.12 16.30 2.56
C GLY A 105 -1.96 16.39 1.29
N TYR A 106 -1.41 15.97 0.15
CA TYR A 106 -2.08 16.07 -1.14
C TYR A 106 -1.98 14.77 -1.96
N PHE A 107 -3.12 14.32 -2.48
CA PHE A 107 -3.21 13.20 -3.41
C PHE A 107 -4.12 13.59 -4.58
N GLY A 108 -3.51 14.18 -5.61
CA GLY A 108 -4.22 14.68 -6.77
C GLY A 108 -4.11 13.76 -7.99
N LYS A 109 -4.57 14.25 -9.14
CA LYS A 109 -4.63 13.49 -10.40
C LYS A 109 -3.29 12.89 -10.82
N ARG A 110 -2.19 13.63 -10.65
CA ARG A 110 -0.84 13.16 -11.00
C ARG A 110 -0.38 12.00 -10.11
N GLN A 111 -0.62 12.08 -8.80
CA GLN A 111 -0.32 11.03 -7.84
C GLN A 111 -1.16 9.78 -8.11
N LEU A 112 -2.45 9.97 -8.39
CA LEU A 112 -3.36 8.89 -8.76
C LEU A 112 -2.86 8.11 -9.99
N ILE A 113 -2.45 8.82 -11.04
CA ILE A 113 -1.94 8.19 -12.27
C ILE A 113 -0.64 7.43 -11.97
N ARG A 114 0.31 8.03 -11.25
CA ARG A 114 1.58 7.39 -10.89
C ARG A 114 1.35 6.12 -10.07
N PHE A 115 0.52 6.19 -9.03
CA PHE A 115 0.17 5.04 -8.22
C PHE A 115 -0.41 3.90 -9.06
N ASN A 116 -1.36 4.23 -9.96
CA ASN A 116 -1.99 3.24 -10.80
C ASN A 116 -1.04 2.61 -11.83
N ILE A 117 -0.06 3.34 -12.33
CA ILE A 117 1.00 2.75 -13.19
C ILE A 117 1.79 1.70 -12.42
N TYR A 118 2.28 2.02 -11.20
CA TYR A 118 3.04 1.07 -10.41
C TYR A 118 2.23 -0.16 -10.01
N GLN A 119 0.96 0.01 -9.61
CA GLN A 119 0.14 -1.12 -9.22
C GLN A 119 -0.23 -2.01 -10.42
N ILE A 120 -0.42 -1.46 -11.62
CA ILE A 120 -0.64 -2.24 -12.85
C ILE A 120 0.60 -3.08 -13.15
N ILE A 121 1.79 -2.48 -13.14
CA ILE A 121 3.05 -3.20 -13.35
C ILE A 121 3.24 -4.30 -12.30
N ALA A 122 2.96 -4.01 -11.02
CA ALA A 122 3.06 -4.97 -9.94
C ALA A 122 2.14 -6.18 -10.16
N ASN A 123 0.89 -5.94 -10.54
CA ASN A 123 -0.09 -6.99 -10.76
C ASN A 123 0.24 -7.85 -11.99
N LEU A 124 0.65 -7.24 -13.11
CA LEU A 124 1.10 -7.99 -14.28
C LEU A 124 2.30 -8.86 -13.95
N LEU A 125 3.31 -8.30 -13.31
CA LEU A 125 4.51 -9.05 -12.93
C LEU A 125 4.19 -10.21 -11.98
N ALA A 126 3.42 -9.95 -10.93
CA ALA A 126 3.13 -10.94 -9.91
C ALA A 126 2.21 -12.07 -10.42
N TRP A 127 1.09 -11.72 -11.04
CA TRP A 127 0.04 -12.71 -11.35
C TRP A 127 0.14 -13.31 -12.73
N VAL A 128 0.76 -12.64 -13.70
CA VAL A 128 0.90 -13.17 -15.07
C VAL A 128 2.28 -13.80 -15.28
N VAL A 129 3.30 -13.37 -14.53
CA VAL A 129 4.66 -13.91 -14.69
C VAL A 129 5.06 -14.78 -13.51
N VAL A 130 5.15 -14.21 -12.30
CA VAL A 130 5.74 -14.88 -11.13
C VAL A 130 4.89 -16.08 -10.68
N ALA A 131 3.61 -15.88 -10.41
CA ALA A 131 2.75 -16.95 -9.87
C ALA A 131 2.64 -18.14 -10.84
N PRO A 132 2.28 -17.98 -12.13
CA PRO A 132 2.18 -19.09 -13.06
C PRO A 132 3.49 -19.82 -13.28
N THR A 133 4.62 -19.07 -13.40
CA THR A 133 5.93 -19.68 -13.58
C THR A 133 6.31 -20.57 -12.40
N LEU A 134 6.11 -20.08 -11.18
CA LEU A 134 6.42 -20.86 -9.98
C LEU A 134 5.44 -22.03 -9.78
N ASP A 135 4.15 -21.89 -10.14
CA ASP A 135 3.18 -22.98 -10.08
C ASP A 135 3.56 -24.13 -11.01
N ILE A 136 3.96 -23.83 -12.23
CA ILE A 136 4.40 -24.84 -13.19
C ILE A 136 5.70 -25.50 -12.69
N TRP A 137 6.65 -24.72 -12.16
CA TRP A 137 7.96 -25.24 -11.74
C TRP A 137 7.90 -26.04 -10.44
N ILE A 138 7.13 -25.60 -9.45
CA ILE A 138 7.14 -26.17 -8.10
C ILE A 138 6.08 -27.28 -7.99
N TYR A 139 4.90 -27.06 -8.57
CA TYR A 139 3.72 -27.92 -8.37
C TYR A 139 3.31 -28.69 -9.62
N ALA A 140 4.01 -28.48 -10.75
CA ALA A 140 3.69 -29.11 -12.05
C ALA A 140 2.20 -28.88 -12.47
N GLU A 141 1.62 -27.72 -12.10
CA GLU A 141 0.25 -27.38 -12.45
C GLU A 141 0.10 -27.15 -13.96
N PRO A 142 -1.03 -27.50 -14.56
CA PRO A 142 -1.31 -27.27 -15.98
C PRO A 142 -1.24 -25.77 -16.33
N SER A 143 -0.50 -25.44 -17.38
CA SER A 143 -0.22 -24.04 -17.76
C SER A 143 -1.48 -23.24 -18.10
N ASP A 144 -2.43 -23.84 -18.81
CA ASP A 144 -3.70 -23.22 -19.16
C ASP A 144 -4.50 -22.80 -17.92
N LYS A 145 -4.56 -23.66 -16.91
CA LYS A 145 -5.23 -23.40 -15.63
C LYS A 145 -4.59 -22.21 -14.90
N VAL A 146 -3.27 -22.24 -14.69
CA VAL A 146 -2.59 -21.23 -13.88
C VAL A 146 -2.55 -19.87 -14.56
N TYR A 147 -2.45 -19.81 -15.90
CA TYR A 147 -2.51 -18.54 -16.62
C TYR A 147 -3.92 -17.94 -16.59
N ILE A 148 -5.00 -18.74 -16.70
CA ILE A 148 -6.37 -18.23 -16.55
C ILE A 148 -6.58 -17.64 -15.15
N GLN A 149 -6.17 -18.35 -14.10
CA GLN A 149 -6.24 -17.87 -12.72
C GLN A 149 -5.41 -16.59 -12.52
N GLY A 150 -4.19 -16.56 -13.04
CA GLY A 150 -3.28 -15.40 -12.95
C GLY A 150 -3.81 -14.16 -13.66
N MET A 151 -4.33 -14.31 -14.87
CA MET A 151 -4.92 -13.20 -15.63
C MET A 151 -6.16 -12.63 -14.91
N PHE A 152 -7.05 -13.50 -14.43
CA PHE A 152 -8.21 -13.06 -13.67
C PHE A 152 -7.81 -12.35 -12.38
N SER A 153 -6.87 -12.92 -11.62
CA SER A 153 -6.34 -12.30 -10.40
C SER A 153 -5.68 -10.95 -10.68
N SER A 154 -4.92 -10.85 -11.79
CA SER A 154 -4.30 -9.60 -12.21
C SER A 154 -5.34 -8.51 -12.44
N VAL A 155 -6.35 -8.77 -13.26
CA VAL A 155 -7.39 -7.79 -13.62
C VAL A 155 -8.21 -7.40 -12.40
N SER A 156 -8.69 -8.37 -11.61
CA SER A 156 -9.50 -8.10 -10.42
C SER A 156 -8.74 -7.29 -9.37
N ASN A 157 -7.47 -7.62 -9.13
CA ASN A 157 -6.62 -6.86 -8.20
C ASN A 157 -6.27 -5.47 -8.72
N MET A 158 -6.05 -5.29 -10.03
CA MET A 158 -5.86 -3.96 -10.62
C MET A 158 -7.06 -3.06 -10.36
N ILE A 159 -8.28 -3.58 -10.51
CA ILE A 159 -9.51 -2.83 -10.24
C ILE A 159 -9.63 -2.53 -8.75
N THR A 160 -9.45 -3.53 -7.89
CA THR A 160 -9.60 -3.39 -6.44
C THR A 160 -8.57 -2.42 -5.86
N ILE A 161 -7.29 -2.57 -6.23
CA ILE A 161 -6.22 -1.67 -5.78
C ILE A 161 -6.40 -0.28 -6.40
N GLY A 162 -6.75 -0.21 -7.68
CA GLY A 162 -6.98 1.06 -8.38
C GLY A 162 -8.08 1.89 -7.75
N LEU A 163 -9.18 1.28 -7.34
CA LEU A 163 -10.29 1.96 -6.68
C LEU A 163 -10.04 2.13 -5.18
N LEU A 164 -10.02 1.03 -4.42
CA LEU A 164 -9.95 1.08 -2.96
C LEU A 164 -8.59 1.58 -2.48
N GLY A 165 -7.48 1.16 -3.10
CA GLY A 165 -6.13 1.63 -2.75
C GLY A 165 -5.99 3.14 -2.96
N SER A 166 -6.51 3.67 -4.07
CA SER A 166 -6.50 5.12 -4.34
C SER A 166 -7.34 5.89 -3.31
N ILE A 167 -8.51 5.38 -2.91
CA ILE A 167 -9.34 5.98 -1.87
C ILE A 167 -8.61 5.99 -0.52
N LEU A 168 -7.98 4.87 -0.15
CA LEU A 168 -7.22 4.77 1.10
C LEU A 168 -6.05 5.76 1.14
N LEU A 169 -5.28 5.87 0.04
CA LEU A 169 -4.17 6.82 -0.06
C LEU A 169 -4.65 8.27 -0.04
N ALA A 170 -5.74 8.59 -0.73
CA ALA A 170 -6.33 9.93 -0.72
C ALA A 170 -6.81 10.32 0.67
N ASN A 171 -7.46 9.40 1.39
CA ASN A 171 -7.91 9.65 2.76
C ASN A 171 -6.72 9.78 3.72
N TYR A 172 -5.69 8.95 3.57
CA TYR A 172 -4.47 9.10 4.36
C TYR A 172 -3.79 10.45 4.13
N ALA A 173 -3.67 10.91 2.87
CA ALA A 173 -3.09 12.21 2.58
C ALA A 173 -3.85 13.36 3.26
N LYS A 174 -5.18 13.28 3.35
CA LYS A 174 -5.99 14.29 4.06
C LYS A 174 -5.73 14.35 5.57
N THR A 175 -5.18 13.31 6.17
CA THR A 175 -4.83 13.32 7.61
C THR A 175 -3.52 14.06 7.88
N LYS A 176 -2.75 14.42 6.84
CA LYS A 176 -1.50 15.17 6.98
C LYS A 176 -1.77 16.65 7.02
N ILE A 177 -1.07 17.34 7.91
CA ILE A 177 -1.10 18.82 8.00
C ILE A 177 -0.39 19.37 6.76
N LYS A 178 -1.04 20.25 6.02
CA LYS A 178 -0.44 20.89 4.87
C LYS A 178 0.79 21.68 5.31
N THR A 179 1.91 21.48 4.62
CA THR A 179 3.14 22.24 4.88
C THR A 179 2.85 23.73 4.72
N GLY A 180 3.02 24.52 5.80
CA GLY A 180 2.77 25.96 5.83
C GLY A 180 1.47 26.39 6.52
N SER A 181 0.55 25.48 6.91
CA SER A 181 -0.67 25.86 7.63
C SER A 181 -0.40 26.50 9.00
N LEU A 182 0.67 26.06 9.68
CA LEU A 182 1.10 26.64 10.96
C LEU A 182 1.73 28.04 10.84
N LYS A 183 2.24 28.41 9.65
CA LYS A 183 2.79 29.77 9.41
C LYS A 183 1.71 30.83 9.25
N LEU A 184 0.51 30.46 8.82
CA LEU A 184 -0.60 31.39 8.65
C LEU A 184 -1.24 31.74 10.01
N GLU A 185 -1.28 30.80 10.95
CA GLU A 185 -1.84 31.00 12.28
C GLU A 185 -0.95 31.91 13.17
N TYR A 186 0.38 31.84 12.99
CA TYR A 186 1.34 32.67 13.73
C TYR A 186 1.54 34.09 13.12
N GLY A 187 1.14 34.31 11.88
CA GLY A 187 1.27 35.58 11.17
C GLY A 187 0.13 36.57 11.45
N ASP A 188 -1.04 36.10 11.86
CA ASP A 188 -2.20 36.98 12.13
C ASP A 188 -2.20 37.56 13.54
N ASP A 189 -1.49 36.99 14.52
CA ASP A 189 -1.42 37.49 15.90
C ASP A 189 -0.40 38.66 16.05
N ASP A 190 0.57 38.82 15.14
CA ASP A 190 1.59 39.89 15.22
C ASP A 190 1.12 41.19 14.55
N SER A 191 0.00 41.20 13.83
CA SER A 191 -0.51 42.42 13.19
C SER A 191 -1.42 43.26 14.10
N SER A 192 -1.72 42.78 15.34
CA SER A 192 -2.53 43.51 16.34
C SER A 192 -1.74 44.18 17.47
N ALA A 193 -0.41 44.18 17.40
CA ALA A 193 0.40 44.95 18.34
C ALA A 193 0.28 46.46 18.05
N HIS A 194 -0.55 47.12 18.78
CA HIS A 194 -0.76 48.58 18.83
C HIS A 194 0.57 49.33 18.99
N PRO A 195 0.84 50.39 18.22
CA PRO A 195 1.97 51.26 18.49
C PRO A 195 1.72 52.05 19.77
N LEU A 196 2.57 51.84 20.78
CA LEU A 196 2.62 52.67 21.98
C LEU A 196 3.02 54.10 21.60
N HIS A 197 2.08 55.04 21.74
CA HIS A 197 2.31 56.46 21.69
C HIS A 197 3.35 56.87 22.77
N THR A 198 4.56 57.16 22.37
CA THR A 198 5.52 57.90 23.21
C THR A 198 5.17 59.36 23.14
N ASN A 199 4.45 59.87 24.15
CA ASN A 199 4.33 61.29 24.39
C ASN A 199 5.70 61.85 24.86
N HIS A 200 6.31 62.65 24.02
CA HIS A 200 7.41 63.54 24.40
C HIS A 200 6.83 64.68 25.21
N CYS A 201 7.14 64.76 26.50
CA CYS A 201 7.05 66.00 27.27
C CYS A 201 8.39 66.75 27.15
N SER A 202 8.32 67.90 26.47
CA SER A 202 9.31 68.95 26.54
C SER A 202 9.20 69.72 27.88
N ASN A 203 10.31 69.83 28.60
CA ASN A 203 10.72 71.09 29.30
C ASN A 203 12.18 70.94 29.70
#